data_ce948b6a324972cc02d8b397aa20ab1c
#
_entry.id   ce948b6a324972cc02d8b397aa20ab1c
#
_cell.length_a   1.000
_cell.length_b   1.000
_cell.length_c   1.000
_cell.angle_alpha   90.00
_cell.angle_beta   90.00
_cell.angle_gamma   90.00
#
_symmetry.space_group_name_H-M   'P 1'
#
loop_
_entity.id
_entity.type
_entity.pdbx_description
1 polymer ?
#
loop_
_entity_poly.entity_id
_entity_poly.type
_entity_poly.pdbx_seq_one_letter_code
_entity_poly.pdbx_strand_id
1 'polypeptide(L)'
;MNKVRPSAEQVSMYLERWDSLDNYVLQESSLRKLFAKTYPRNVDMDDVLIKVCSLNDFYSTNIFSPFTVAQHIVDLDIDQRLENRDLTLVNDIAVVKVNGQKTRIFYSFATKYCSHHFPKDYPIYDSFVEKML
;
A
#
# COMPACT_ATOMS: atom_id res chain seq x y z
N MET A 1 12.00 -37.79 -28.45
CA MET A 1 11.53 -36.56 -27.81
C MET A 1 12.65 -35.96 -26.99
N ASN A 2 13.10 -34.80 -27.37
CA ASN A 2 14.18 -34.16 -26.65
C ASN A 2 13.63 -33.47 -25.43
N LYS A 3 13.83 -34.06 -24.27
CA LYS A 3 13.62 -33.33 -23.02
C LYS A 3 14.78 -32.36 -22.87
N VAL A 4 14.49 -31.10 -23.08
CA VAL A 4 15.45 -30.05 -22.83
C VAL A 4 15.60 -29.93 -21.29
N ARG A 5 16.79 -30.25 -20.80
CA ARG A 5 17.12 -29.99 -19.41
C ARG A 5 17.26 -28.49 -19.24
N PRO A 6 16.56 -27.89 -18.24
CA PRO A 6 16.76 -26.49 -17.98
C PRO A 6 18.22 -26.21 -17.59
N SER A 7 18.78 -25.14 -18.12
CA SER A 7 20.13 -24.71 -17.74
C SER A 7 20.13 -24.25 -16.29
N ALA A 8 21.30 -24.19 -15.65
CA ALA A 8 21.45 -23.67 -14.31
C ALA A 8 20.93 -22.24 -14.21
N GLU A 9 21.11 -21.45 -15.28
CA GLU A 9 20.60 -20.09 -15.36
C GLU A 9 19.07 -20.04 -15.37
N GLN A 10 18.41 -20.93 -16.13
CA GLN A 10 16.95 -21.01 -16.16
C GLN A 10 16.37 -21.44 -14.81
N VAL A 11 17.00 -22.38 -14.14
CA VAL A 11 16.59 -22.82 -12.79
C VAL A 11 16.72 -21.68 -11.81
N SER A 12 17.84 -20.93 -11.86
CA SER A 12 18.05 -19.78 -11.00
C SER A 12 16.99 -18.71 -11.19
N MET A 13 16.65 -18.39 -12.45
CA MET A 13 15.59 -17.43 -12.77
C MET A 13 14.22 -17.89 -12.27
N TYR A 14 13.93 -19.18 -12.37
CA TYR A 14 12.68 -19.75 -11.89
C TYR A 14 12.57 -19.66 -10.38
N LEU A 15 13.64 -19.97 -9.64
CA LEU A 15 13.68 -19.88 -8.19
C LEU A 15 13.53 -18.42 -7.72
N GLU A 16 14.15 -17.48 -8.42
CA GLU A 16 14.01 -16.05 -8.13
C GLU A 16 12.56 -15.58 -8.26
N ARG A 17 11.84 -16.06 -9.28
CA ARG A 17 10.42 -15.74 -9.47
C ARG A 17 9.56 -16.31 -8.34
N TRP A 18 9.85 -17.53 -7.88
CA TRP A 18 9.14 -18.13 -6.76
C TRP A 18 9.39 -17.36 -5.47
N ASP A 19 10.63 -16.98 -5.20
CA ASP A 19 10.99 -16.19 -4.04
C ASP A 19 10.30 -14.83 -4.05
N SER A 20 10.26 -14.17 -5.22
CA SER A 20 9.58 -12.89 -5.38
C SER A 20 8.07 -13.01 -5.13
N LEU A 21 7.45 -14.09 -5.60
CA LEU A 21 6.03 -14.34 -5.42
C LEU A 21 5.72 -14.63 -3.95
N ASP A 22 6.51 -15.46 -3.29
CA ASP A 22 6.35 -15.76 -1.86
C ASP A 22 6.53 -14.50 -1.02
N ASN A 23 7.51 -13.68 -1.33
CA ASN A 23 7.73 -12.41 -0.65
C ASN A 23 6.53 -11.46 -0.83
N TYR A 24 5.97 -11.41 -2.02
CA TYR A 24 4.79 -10.59 -2.30
C TYR A 24 3.58 -11.05 -1.47
N VAL A 25 3.33 -12.36 -1.43
CA VAL A 25 2.22 -12.92 -0.65
C VAL A 25 2.40 -12.63 0.83
N LEU A 26 3.61 -12.81 1.36
CA LEU A 26 3.92 -12.51 2.76
C LEU A 26 3.76 -11.03 3.06
N GLN A 27 4.20 -10.17 2.16
CA GLN A 27 4.07 -8.72 2.26
C GLN A 27 2.60 -8.30 2.35
N GLU A 28 1.75 -8.83 1.47
CA GLU A 28 0.32 -8.56 1.47
C GLU A 28 -0.35 -9.05 2.76
N SER A 29 -0.01 -10.25 3.19
CA SER A 29 -0.53 -10.83 4.43
C SER A 29 -0.13 -10.00 5.65
N SER A 30 1.12 -9.56 5.69
CA SER A 30 1.64 -8.73 6.78
C SER A 30 0.92 -7.39 6.86
N LEU A 31 0.72 -6.75 5.73
CA LEU A 31 0.01 -5.46 5.66
C LEU A 31 -1.46 -5.60 6.06
N ARG A 32 -2.13 -6.66 5.62
CA ARG A 32 -3.52 -6.91 6.02
C ARG A 32 -3.65 -7.09 7.52
N LYS A 33 -2.73 -7.84 8.11
CA LYS A 33 -2.70 -8.04 9.56
C LYS A 33 -2.47 -6.72 10.28
N LEU A 34 -1.53 -5.92 9.78
CA LEU A 34 -1.20 -4.63 10.38
C LEU A 34 -2.39 -3.68 10.35
N PHE A 35 -3.09 -3.59 9.21
CA PHE A 35 -4.19 -2.65 9.00
C PHE A 35 -5.51 -3.11 9.62
N ALA A 36 -5.79 -4.42 9.60
CA ALA A 36 -7.09 -4.94 10.01
C ALA A 36 -7.13 -5.47 11.45
N LYS A 37 -6.00 -6.01 11.94
CA LYS A 37 -5.95 -6.66 13.25
C LYS A 37 -5.16 -5.90 14.27
N THR A 38 -3.96 -5.47 13.93
CA THR A 38 -3.03 -4.84 14.89
C THR A 38 -3.41 -3.39 15.15
N TYR A 39 -3.59 -2.61 14.07
CA TYR A 39 -3.90 -1.19 14.16
C TYR A 39 -5.10 -0.82 13.26
N PRO A 40 -6.32 -1.29 13.62
CA PRO A 40 -7.49 -1.06 12.76
C PRO A 40 -7.98 0.38 12.76
N ARG A 41 -7.53 1.20 13.69
CA ARG A 41 -7.98 2.59 13.80
C ARG A 41 -6.88 3.57 13.37
N ASN A 42 -7.31 4.78 13.02
CA ASN A 42 -6.43 5.83 12.51
C ASN A 42 -6.54 7.10 13.37
N VAL A 43 -6.56 6.91 14.66
CA VAL A 43 -6.69 8.01 15.64
C VAL A 43 -5.34 8.38 16.24
N ASP A 44 -4.52 7.37 16.56
CA ASP A 44 -3.22 7.57 17.19
C ASP A 44 -2.12 7.71 16.16
N MET A 45 -1.28 8.74 16.32
CA MET A 45 -0.15 8.97 15.40
C MET A 45 0.78 7.77 15.29
N ASP A 46 1.05 7.09 16.41
CA ASP A 46 1.92 5.92 16.43
C ASP A 46 1.42 4.83 15.48
N ASP A 47 0.14 4.53 15.58
CA ASP A 47 -0.50 3.48 14.77
C ASP A 47 -0.48 3.85 13.29
N VAL A 48 -0.83 5.09 12.98
CA VAL A 48 -0.89 5.57 11.60
C VAL A 48 0.51 5.64 11.01
N LEU A 49 1.49 6.13 11.78
CA LEU A 49 2.87 6.25 11.30
C LEU A 49 3.46 4.90 10.92
N ILE A 50 3.25 3.86 11.74
CA ILE A 50 3.71 2.50 11.43
C ILE A 50 3.08 2.00 10.13
N LYS A 51 1.79 2.21 9.95
CA LYS A 51 1.08 1.80 8.74
C LYS A 51 1.58 2.56 7.50
N VAL A 52 1.79 3.86 7.63
CA VAL A 52 2.33 4.68 6.53
C VAL A 52 3.73 4.22 6.13
N CYS A 53 4.62 4.05 7.10
CA CYS A 53 6.00 3.64 6.84
C CYS A 53 6.07 2.24 6.22
N SER A 54 5.29 1.30 6.72
CA SER A 54 5.26 -0.07 6.21
C SER A 54 4.75 -0.11 4.77
N LEU A 55 3.67 0.60 4.50
CA LEU A 55 3.10 0.66 3.16
C LEU A 55 4.07 1.31 2.18
N ASN A 56 4.69 2.41 2.58
CA ASN A 56 5.66 3.12 1.75
C ASN A 56 6.86 2.24 1.41
N ASP A 57 7.39 1.52 2.38
CA ASP A 57 8.52 0.64 2.16
C ASP A 57 8.16 -0.53 1.24
N PHE A 58 7.05 -1.21 1.52
CA PHE A 58 6.67 -2.41 0.79
C PHE A 58 6.32 -2.13 -0.67
N TYR A 59 5.69 -0.99 -0.95
CA TYR A 59 5.26 -0.65 -2.31
C TYR A 59 6.09 0.43 -2.99
N SER A 60 7.11 0.96 -2.31
CA SER A 60 7.96 2.03 -2.84
C SER A 60 7.13 3.21 -3.36
N THR A 61 6.20 3.69 -2.55
CA THR A 61 5.25 4.74 -2.97
C THR A 61 5.86 6.15 -2.98
N ASN A 62 7.15 6.27 -2.72
CA ASN A 62 7.93 7.53 -2.82
C ASN A 62 7.44 8.65 -1.90
N ILE A 63 7.04 8.29 -0.69
CA ILE A 63 6.68 9.28 0.31
C ILE A 63 7.94 9.80 0.99
N PHE A 64 8.20 11.11 0.85
CA PHE A 64 9.40 11.73 1.40
C PHE A 64 9.29 11.99 2.90
N SER A 65 8.09 12.19 3.42
CA SER A 65 7.87 12.47 4.83
C SER A 65 6.69 11.64 5.36
N PRO A 66 6.96 10.42 5.82
CA PRO A 66 5.90 9.59 6.41
C PRO A 66 5.18 10.26 7.57
N PHE A 67 5.90 11.03 8.38
CA PHE A 67 5.30 11.78 9.48
C PHE A 67 4.23 12.77 9.00
N THR A 68 4.54 13.53 7.94
CA THR A 68 3.60 14.50 7.37
C THR A 68 2.35 13.82 6.84
N VAL A 69 2.52 12.69 6.15
CA VAL A 69 1.40 11.91 5.63
C VAL A 69 0.57 11.32 6.76
N ALA A 70 1.22 10.78 7.78
CA ALA A 70 0.52 10.23 8.95
C ALA A 70 -0.30 11.29 9.67
N GLN A 71 0.28 12.47 9.86
CA GLN A 71 -0.43 13.59 10.50
C GLN A 71 -1.64 14.02 9.66
N HIS A 72 -1.49 14.06 8.34
CA HIS A 72 -2.58 14.36 7.43
C HIS A 72 -3.74 13.37 7.58
N ILE A 73 -3.43 12.08 7.67
CA ILE A 73 -4.44 11.03 7.83
C ILE A 73 -5.15 11.16 9.17
N VAL A 74 -4.41 11.39 10.26
CA VAL A 74 -5.01 11.60 11.59
C VAL A 74 -5.92 12.82 11.59
N ASP A 75 -5.47 13.92 10.99
CA ASP A 75 -6.23 15.17 10.93
C ASP A 75 -7.52 15.03 10.12
N LEU A 76 -7.54 14.15 9.12
CA LEU A 76 -8.75 13.89 8.33
C LEU A 76 -9.83 13.12 9.08
N ASP A 77 -9.47 12.41 10.15
CA ASP A 77 -10.40 11.59 10.95
C ASP A 77 -11.16 10.59 10.04
N ILE A 78 -10.42 9.60 9.53
CA ILE A 78 -10.90 8.79 8.39
C ILE A 78 -11.73 7.57 8.76
N ASP A 79 -11.76 7.15 10.02
CA ASP A 79 -12.33 5.85 10.39
C ASP A 79 -13.82 5.74 10.03
N GLN A 80 -14.60 6.76 10.32
CA GLN A 80 -16.02 6.77 9.97
C GLN A 80 -16.23 6.75 8.45
N ARG A 81 -15.39 7.47 7.72
CA ARG A 81 -15.46 7.52 6.26
C ARG A 81 -15.08 6.17 5.64
N LEU A 82 -14.11 5.46 6.24
CA LEU A 82 -13.77 4.10 5.82
C LEU A 82 -14.94 3.15 6.03
N GLU A 83 -15.59 3.21 7.19
CA GLU A 83 -16.76 2.37 7.48
C GLU A 83 -17.92 2.65 6.53
N ASN A 84 -18.08 3.91 6.12
CA ASN A 84 -19.12 4.32 5.18
C ASN A 84 -18.77 4.05 3.71
N ARG A 85 -17.58 3.51 3.42
CA ARG A 85 -17.06 3.26 2.06
C ARG A 85 -17.07 4.52 1.21
N ASP A 86 -16.65 5.62 1.80
CA ASP A 86 -16.56 6.91 1.12
C ASP A 86 -15.40 6.91 0.13
N LEU A 87 -15.70 6.83 -1.17
CA LEU A 87 -14.68 6.79 -2.20
C LEU A 87 -13.92 8.10 -2.35
N THR A 88 -14.50 9.21 -1.95
CA THR A 88 -13.82 10.52 -1.98
C THR A 88 -12.68 10.58 -0.96
N LEU A 89 -12.69 9.71 0.04
CA LEU A 89 -11.62 9.61 1.02
C LEU A 89 -10.26 9.35 0.38
N VAL A 90 -10.21 8.50 -0.65
CA VAL A 90 -8.96 8.20 -1.36
C VAL A 90 -8.31 9.49 -1.86
N ASN A 91 -9.10 10.35 -2.46
CA ASN A 91 -8.63 11.63 -2.98
C ASN A 91 -8.13 12.54 -1.86
N ASP A 92 -8.86 12.60 -0.76
CA ASP A 92 -8.49 13.45 0.37
C ASP A 92 -7.20 12.97 1.06
N ILE A 93 -7.01 11.66 1.18
CA ILE A 93 -5.74 11.11 1.69
C ILE A 93 -4.59 11.39 0.71
N ALA A 94 -4.86 11.28 -0.60
CA ALA A 94 -3.83 11.44 -1.63
C ALA A 94 -3.25 12.84 -1.68
N VAL A 95 -4.06 13.86 -1.46
CA VAL A 95 -3.65 15.27 -1.60
C VAL A 95 -3.07 15.75 -0.28
N VAL A 96 -1.74 15.84 -0.21
CA VAL A 96 -1.02 16.21 1.01
C VAL A 96 -0.24 17.50 0.77
N LYS A 97 -0.39 18.47 1.67
CA LYS A 97 0.44 19.68 1.66
C LYS A 97 1.77 19.39 2.37
N VAL A 98 2.85 19.52 1.64
CA VAL A 98 4.20 19.32 2.16
C VAL A 98 4.84 20.70 2.35
N ASN A 99 5.35 20.96 3.55
CA ASN A 99 6.00 22.23 3.92
C ASN A 99 5.11 23.47 3.73
N GLY A 100 3.78 23.30 3.79
CA GLY A 100 2.83 24.42 3.74
C GLY A 100 2.67 25.09 2.38
N GLN A 101 3.52 24.79 1.40
CA GLN A 101 3.51 25.48 0.12
C GLN A 101 3.32 24.57 -1.09
N LYS A 102 3.80 23.32 -1.03
CA LYS A 102 3.67 22.39 -2.14
C LYS A 102 2.65 21.31 -1.82
N THR A 103 1.71 21.13 -2.72
CA THR A 103 0.79 20.00 -2.66
C THR A 103 1.40 18.82 -3.41
N ARG A 104 1.46 17.68 -2.76
CA ARG A 104 1.87 16.42 -3.38
C ARG A 104 0.66 15.51 -3.48
N ILE A 105 0.59 14.74 -4.56
CA ILE A 105 -0.52 13.81 -4.79
C ILE A 105 0.03 12.40 -4.73
N PHE A 106 -0.36 11.65 -3.69
CA PHE A 106 0.06 10.27 -3.45
C PHE A 106 -1.10 9.31 -3.71
N TYR A 107 -1.60 9.29 -4.95
CA TYR A 107 -2.80 8.53 -5.27
C TYR A 107 -2.62 7.03 -5.08
N SER A 108 -1.50 6.47 -5.58
CA SER A 108 -1.20 5.05 -5.42
C SER A 108 -1.12 4.65 -3.94
N PHE A 109 -0.48 5.47 -3.12
CA PHE A 109 -0.42 5.25 -1.68
C PHE A 109 -1.82 5.26 -1.06
N ALA A 110 -2.64 6.25 -1.40
CA ALA A 110 -3.96 6.42 -0.82
C ALA A 110 -4.89 5.25 -1.13
N THR A 111 -4.86 4.76 -2.38
CA THR A 111 -5.66 3.60 -2.76
C THR A 111 -5.25 2.36 -1.97
N LYS A 112 -3.96 2.16 -1.80
CA LYS A 112 -3.44 1.01 -1.04
C LYS A 112 -3.78 1.12 0.45
N TYR A 113 -3.69 2.31 1.02
CA TYR A 113 -4.04 2.53 2.42
C TYR A 113 -5.49 2.15 2.70
N CYS A 114 -6.41 2.64 1.90
CA CYS A 114 -7.83 2.32 2.03
C CYS A 114 -8.11 0.86 1.73
N SER A 115 -7.48 0.30 0.71
CA SER A 115 -7.67 -1.09 0.30
C SER A 115 -7.25 -2.07 1.39
N HIS A 116 -6.17 -1.79 2.12
CA HIS A 116 -5.73 -2.69 3.19
C HIS A 116 -6.68 -2.68 4.39
N HIS A 117 -7.45 -1.61 4.56
CA HIS A 117 -8.53 -1.60 5.56
C HIS A 117 -9.78 -2.33 5.06
N PHE A 118 -10.20 -2.07 3.82
CA PHE A 118 -11.40 -2.65 3.22
C PHE A 118 -11.14 -3.03 1.77
N PRO A 119 -10.50 -4.18 1.54
CA PRO A 119 -10.04 -4.55 0.18
C PRO A 119 -11.17 -4.75 -0.84
N LYS A 120 -12.37 -5.08 -0.40
CA LYS A 120 -13.51 -5.26 -1.31
C LYS A 120 -14.10 -3.95 -1.80
N ASP A 121 -13.95 -2.89 -1.01
CA ASP A 121 -14.60 -1.60 -1.27
C ASP A 121 -13.66 -0.58 -1.88
N TYR A 122 -12.35 -0.75 -1.70
CA TYR A 122 -11.32 0.14 -2.22
C TYR A 122 -10.31 -0.66 -3.05
N PRO A 123 -10.53 -0.74 -4.36
CA PRO A 123 -9.61 -1.48 -5.23
C PRO A 123 -8.25 -0.79 -5.31
N ILE A 124 -7.19 -1.60 -5.38
CA ILE A 124 -5.84 -1.09 -5.55
C ILE A 124 -5.66 -0.61 -6.98
N TYR A 125 -5.22 0.63 -7.12
CA TYR A 125 -4.80 1.19 -8.40
C TYR A 125 -3.28 1.31 -8.43
N ASP A 126 -2.66 0.71 -9.46
CA ASP A 126 -1.26 0.91 -9.77
C ASP A 126 -1.04 0.71 -11.27
N SER A 127 0.16 1.05 -11.75
CA SER A 127 0.50 0.96 -13.16
C SER A 127 0.48 -0.48 -13.68
N PHE A 128 0.72 -1.46 -12.81
CA PHE A 128 0.65 -2.86 -13.18
C PHE A 128 -0.78 -3.29 -13.48
N VAL A 129 -1.72 -2.91 -12.64
CA VAL A 129 -3.16 -3.19 -12.84
C VAL A 129 -3.66 -2.51 -14.10
N GLU A 130 -3.26 -1.27 -14.34
CA GLU A 130 -3.61 -0.54 -15.54
C GLU A 130 -3.15 -1.24 -16.81
N LYS A 131 -1.94 -1.79 -16.82
CA LYS A 131 -1.40 -2.54 -17.96
C LYS A 131 -2.14 -3.85 -18.24
N MET A 132 -2.76 -4.43 -17.23
CA MET A 132 -3.51 -5.68 -17.38
C MET A 132 -4.93 -5.45 -17.91
N LEU A 133 -5.43 -4.25 -17.84
CA LEU A 133 -6.75 -3.88 -18.36
C LEU A 133 -6.65 -3.40 -19.79
#